data_1312189eb62f6c3551fcaa277d34d924
#
_entry.id   1312189eb62f6c3551fcaa277d34d924
#
_cell.length_a   1.000
_cell.length_b   1.000
_cell.length_c   1.000
_cell.angle_alpha   90.00
_cell.angle_beta   90.00
_cell.angle_gamma   90.00
#
_symmetry.space_group_name_H-M   'P 1'
#
loop_
_entity.id
_entity.type
_entity.pdbx_description
1 polymer ?
#
loop_
_entity_poly.entity_id
_entity_poly.type
_entity_poly.pdbx_seq_one_letter_code
_entity_poly.pdbx_strand_id
1 'polypeptide(L)'
;MWLLYAVGSALFAGLTSILAKCGIRKTDSTVATAIRTIIVLIFAWVMVFVVGSQGTIASIPARSLVFLGLSGLATGASWLCFFYALQRGPIDKVVPIDKSSTVMTILLAALLLGESVTLTRGIGVVLIAAGTFLMIEKRGGVQKEENGWMLAAFGSAIFAALTSILG
;
A
#
# COMPACT_ATOMS: atom_id res chain seq x y z
N MET A 1 4.40 17.67 15.25
CA MET A 1 4.36 17.79 13.77
C MET A 1 4.11 16.43 13.09
N TRP A 2 4.93 15.38 13.36
CA TRP A 2 4.78 14.07 12.71
C TRP A 2 3.38 13.42 12.85
N LEU A 3 2.70 13.59 14.00
CA LEU A 3 1.37 13.04 14.25
C LEU A 3 0.31 13.63 13.29
N LEU A 4 0.38 14.94 13.02
CA LEU A 4 -0.52 15.61 12.06
C LEU A 4 -0.34 15.05 10.65
N TYR A 5 0.90 14.84 10.22
CA TYR A 5 1.19 14.23 8.93
C TYR A 5 0.71 12.77 8.86
N ALA A 6 0.85 12.00 9.95
CA ALA A 6 0.37 10.62 10.02
C ALA A 6 -1.16 10.55 9.92
N VAL A 7 -1.89 11.39 10.66
CA VAL A 7 -3.37 11.47 10.59
C VAL A 7 -3.82 11.94 9.20
N GLY A 8 -3.18 12.97 8.65
CA GLY A 8 -3.46 13.43 7.29
C GLY A 8 -3.25 12.34 6.26
N SER A 9 -2.12 11.62 6.33
CA SER A 9 -1.83 10.48 5.44
C SER A 9 -2.89 9.39 5.55
N ALA A 10 -3.34 9.05 6.75
CA ALA A 10 -4.38 8.05 6.97
C ALA A 10 -5.73 8.46 6.35
N LEU A 11 -6.12 9.72 6.48
CA LEU A 11 -7.33 10.26 5.86
C LEU A 11 -7.27 10.19 4.33
N PHE A 12 -6.16 10.65 3.74
CA PHE A 12 -5.97 10.60 2.28
C PHE A 12 -5.88 9.16 1.75
N ALA A 13 -5.28 8.24 2.51
CA ALA A 13 -5.23 6.81 2.14
C ALA A 13 -6.64 6.20 2.13
N GLY A 14 -7.49 6.50 3.12
CA GLY A 14 -8.88 6.07 3.16
C GLY A 14 -9.69 6.63 1.99
N LEU A 15 -9.59 7.95 1.76
CA LEU A 15 -10.26 8.62 0.64
C LEU A 15 -9.82 8.02 -0.71
N THR A 16 -8.53 7.75 -0.89
CA THR A 16 -7.99 7.11 -2.09
C THR A 16 -8.61 5.74 -2.34
N SER A 17 -8.79 4.92 -1.29
CA SER A 17 -9.39 3.59 -1.42
C SER A 17 -10.85 3.66 -1.86
N ILE A 18 -11.62 4.63 -1.34
CA ILE A 18 -13.03 4.86 -1.71
C ILE A 18 -13.12 5.35 -3.16
N LEU A 19 -12.34 6.37 -3.53
CA LEU A 19 -12.30 6.90 -4.89
C LEU A 19 -11.87 5.85 -5.91
N ALA A 20 -10.87 5.04 -5.56
CA ALA A 20 -10.42 3.93 -6.39
C ALA A 20 -11.55 2.93 -6.64
N LYS A 21 -12.30 2.53 -5.60
CA LYS A 21 -13.45 1.62 -5.76
C LYS A 21 -14.55 2.22 -6.64
N CYS A 22 -14.81 3.52 -6.53
CA CYS A 22 -15.78 4.20 -7.39
C CYS A 22 -15.32 4.26 -8.84
N GLY A 23 -14.03 4.58 -9.06
CA GLY A 23 -13.47 4.72 -10.41
C GLY A 23 -13.29 3.41 -11.16
N ILE A 24 -13.03 2.29 -10.45
CA ILE A 24 -12.69 1.00 -11.08
C ILE A 24 -13.92 0.19 -11.51
N ARG A 25 -15.13 0.62 -11.13
CA ARG A 25 -16.38 -0.15 -11.41
C ARG A 25 -16.60 -0.51 -12.88
N LYS A 26 -16.14 0.34 -13.80
CA LYS A 26 -16.33 0.18 -15.26
C LYS A 26 -15.01 0.19 -16.04
N THR A 27 -13.88 0.22 -15.35
CA THR A 27 -12.56 0.34 -15.97
C THR A 27 -11.74 -0.91 -15.61
N ASP A 28 -10.99 -1.42 -16.59
CA ASP A 28 -10.05 -2.52 -16.33
C ASP A 28 -9.04 -2.14 -15.25
N SER A 29 -8.76 -3.09 -14.35
CA SER A 29 -7.86 -2.86 -13.20
C SER A 29 -6.44 -2.46 -13.61
N THR A 30 -5.94 -3.00 -14.71
CA THR A 30 -4.61 -2.70 -15.26
C THR A 30 -4.55 -1.28 -15.79
N VAL A 31 -5.59 -0.86 -16.52
CA VAL A 31 -5.71 0.51 -17.05
C VAL A 31 -5.82 1.53 -15.91
N ALA A 32 -6.63 1.24 -14.90
CA ALA A 32 -6.77 2.09 -13.72
C ALA A 32 -5.43 2.24 -12.97
N THR A 33 -4.69 1.16 -12.83
CA THR A 33 -3.34 1.18 -12.22
C THR A 33 -2.38 2.04 -13.06
N ALA A 34 -2.37 1.89 -14.38
CA ALA A 34 -1.49 2.64 -15.27
C ALA A 34 -1.78 4.15 -15.21
N ILE A 35 -3.03 4.58 -15.32
CA ILE A 35 -3.44 5.98 -15.24
C ILE A 35 -3.01 6.58 -13.90
N ARG A 36 -3.29 5.89 -12.81
CA ARG A 36 -2.89 6.32 -11.47
C ARG A 36 -1.38 6.48 -11.34
N THR A 37 -0.61 5.52 -11.85
CA THR A 37 0.86 5.54 -11.77
C THR A 37 1.42 6.75 -12.51
N ILE A 38 0.87 7.11 -13.67
CA ILE A 38 1.28 8.31 -14.42
C ILE A 38 1.02 9.58 -13.57
N ILE A 39 -0.16 9.70 -12.96
CA ILE A 39 -0.48 10.86 -12.11
C ILE A 39 0.46 10.95 -10.92
N VAL A 40 0.73 9.82 -10.24
CA VAL A 40 1.65 9.77 -9.11
C VAL A 40 3.07 10.14 -9.55
N LEU A 41 3.53 9.66 -10.71
CA LEU A 41 4.84 10.00 -11.27
C LEU A 41 4.99 11.50 -11.52
N ILE A 42 3.99 12.11 -12.16
CA ILE A 42 3.99 13.57 -12.43
C ILE A 42 4.05 14.32 -11.10
N PHE A 43 3.19 13.96 -10.14
CA PHE A 43 3.15 14.60 -8.84
C PHE A 43 4.48 14.46 -8.08
N ALA A 44 5.09 13.28 -8.12
CA ALA A 44 6.40 13.03 -7.49
C ALA A 44 7.49 13.93 -8.09
N TRP A 45 7.54 14.09 -9.43
CA TRP A 45 8.48 14.98 -10.07
C TRP A 45 8.24 16.45 -9.71
N VAL A 46 6.98 16.90 -9.69
CA VAL A 46 6.65 18.24 -9.22
C VAL A 46 7.18 18.47 -7.80
N MET A 47 7.02 17.50 -6.90
CA MET A 47 7.54 17.60 -5.53
C MET A 47 9.08 17.66 -5.48
N VAL A 48 9.78 16.92 -6.33
CA VAL A 48 11.25 16.99 -6.44
C VAL A 48 11.70 18.41 -6.79
N PHE A 49 11.00 19.08 -7.72
CA PHE A 49 11.31 20.46 -8.10
C PHE A 49 10.92 21.47 -7.00
N VAL A 50 9.76 21.31 -6.37
CA VAL A 50 9.31 22.20 -5.28
C VAL A 50 10.26 22.17 -4.09
N VAL A 51 10.75 20.96 -3.74
CA VAL A 51 11.70 20.79 -2.62
C VAL A 51 13.14 21.15 -3.02
N GLY A 52 13.42 21.27 -4.33
CA GLY A 52 14.77 21.58 -4.81
C GLY A 52 15.76 20.43 -4.73
N SER A 53 15.27 19.17 -4.68
CA SER A 53 16.09 17.98 -4.47
C SER A 53 16.69 17.39 -5.76
N GLN A 54 16.53 18.04 -6.92
CA GLN A 54 17.02 17.54 -8.21
C GLN A 54 18.54 17.33 -8.24
N GLY A 55 19.30 18.15 -7.49
CA GLY A 55 20.76 18.04 -7.43
C GLY A 55 21.25 16.75 -6.75
N THR A 56 20.45 16.14 -5.90
CA THR A 56 20.83 14.91 -5.16
C THR A 56 20.70 13.66 -6.01
N ILE A 57 20.02 13.71 -7.15
CA ILE A 57 19.79 12.54 -8.03
C ILE A 57 21.12 11.98 -8.53
N ALA A 58 22.07 12.84 -8.90
CA ALA A 58 23.38 12.45 -9.41
C ALA A 58 24.29 11.83 -8.33
N SER A 59 24.01 12.05 -7.05
CA SER A 59 24.79 11.52 -5.92
C SER A 59 24.28 10.20 -5.37
N ILE A 60 23.19 9.65 -5.92
CA ILE A 60 22.61 8.38 -5.46
C ILE A 60 23.52 7.21 -5.86
N PRO A 61 24.02 6.38 -4.91
CA PRO A 61 24.85 5.25 -5.24
C PRO A 61 24.08 4.19 -6.03
N ALA A 62 24.77 3.52 -6.97
CA ALA A 62 24.15 2.51 -7.85
C ALA A 62 23.41 1.41 -7.07
N ARG A 63 23.93 1.02 -5.89
CA ARG A 63 23.30 0.05 -5.02
C ARG A 63 21.89 0.50 -4.59
N SER A 64 21.75 1.76 -4.17
CA SER A 64 20.45 2.33 -3.78
C SER A 64 19.50 2.41 -4.95
N LEU A 65 19.98 2.71 -6.16
CA LEU A 65 19.14 2.70 -7.37
C LEU A 65 18.58 1.31 -7.67
N VAL A 66 19.37 0.25 -7.48
CA VAL A 66 18.89 -1.13 -7.66
C VAL A 66 17.79 -1.46 -6.66
N PHE A 67 17.98 -1.15 -5.37
CA PHE A 67 16.96 -1.38 -4.35
C PHE A 67 15.69 -0.55 -4.59
N LEU A 68 15.83 0.71 -4.98
CA LEU A 68 14.70 1.56 -5.37
C LEU A 68 13.96 1.01 -6.59
N GLY A 69 14.69 0.49 -7.58
CA GLY A 69 14.10 -0.17 -8.74
C GLY A 69 13.31 -1.42 -8.36
N LEU A 70 13.88 -2.29 -7.52
CA LEU A 70 13.20 -3.50 -7.02
C LEU A 70 11.98 -3.14 -6.17
N SER A 71 12.10 -2.13 -5.29
CA SER A 71 10.99 -1.59 -4.50
C SER A 71 9.88 -1.04 -5.40
N GLY A 72 10.24 -0.33 -6.47
CA GLY A 72 9.28 0.19 -7.46
C GLY A 72 8.53 -0.93 -8.19
N LEU A 73 9.23 -2.01 -8.59
CA LEU A 73 8.60 -3.18 -9.21
C LEU A 73 7.65 -3.89 -8.24
N ALA A 74 8.06 -4.07 -6.98
CA ALA A 74 7.21 -4.65 -5.94
C ALA A 74 5.97 -3.78 -5.68
N THR A 75 6.13 -2.45 -5.67
CA THR A 75 5.02 -1.49 -5.57
C THR A 75 4.04 -1.64 -6.72
N GLY A 76 4.54 -1.72 -7.96
CA GLY A 76 3.71 -1.93 -9.15
C GLY A 76 2.91 -3.23 -9.07
N ALA A 77 3.56 -4.33 -8.71
CA ALA A 77 2.90 -5.63 -8.51
C ALA A 77 1.84 -5.57 -7.40
N SER A 78 2.15 -4.91 -6.27
CA SER A 78 1.20 -4.69 -5.18
C SER A 78 -0.05 -3.96 -5.66
N TRP A 79 0.11 -2.86 -6.40
CA TRP A 79 -1.02 -2.09 -6.91
C TRP A 79 -1.86 -2.84 -7.93
N LEU A 80 -1.24 -3.60 -8.83
CA LEU A 80 -1.98 -4.46 -9.78
C LEU A 80 -2.84 -5.48 -9.03
N CYS A 81 -2.27 -6.17 -8.05
CA CYS A 81 -2.99 -7.13 -7.21
C CYS A 81 -4.11 -6.45 -6.40
N PHE A 82 -3.84 -5.27 -5.82
CA PHE A 82 -4.83 -4.51 -5.05
C PHE A 82 -6.02 -4.09 -5.90
N PHE A 83 -5.79 -3.49 -7.06
CA PHE A 83 -6.88 -3.05 -7.93
C PHE A 83 -7.67 -4.22 -8.50
N TYR A 84 -7.00 -5.32 -8.84
CA TYR A 84 -7.67 -6.54 -9.25
C TYR A 84 -8.58 -7.09 -8.14
N ALA A 85 -8.08 -7.15 -6.91
CA ALA A 85 -8.86 -7.57 -5.75
C ALA A 85 -10.02 -6.61 -5.48
N LEU A 86 -9.78 -5.30 -5.56
CA LEU A 86 -10.77 -4.26 -5.32
C LEU A 86 -11.90 -4.27 -6.36
N GLN A 87 -11.60 -4.66 -7.60
CA GLN A 87 -12.58 -4.78 -8.66
C GLN A 87 -13.55 -5.95 -8.42
N ARG A 88 -13.03 -7.09 -7.95
CA ARG A 88 -13.76 -8.37 -7.81
C ARG A 88 -14.24 -8.68 -6.42
N GLY A 89 -13.62 -8.07 -5.41
CA GLY A 89 -13.93 -8.31 -3.99
C GLY A 89 -14.62 -7.14 -3.31
N PRO A 90 -15.21 -7.40 -2.13
CA PRO A 90 -15.81 -6.37 -1.30
C PRO A 90 -14.71 -5.50 -0.64
N ILE A 91 -14.90 -4.18 -0.65
CA ILE A 91 -13.91 -3.21 -0.14
C ILE A 91 -13.60 -3.41 1.35
N ASP A 92 -14.62 -3.78 2.12
CA ASP A 92 -14.55 -4.05 3.56
C ASP A 92 -13.68 -5.25 3.92
N LYS A 93 -13.39 -6.14 2.96
CA LYS A 93 -12.47 -7.26 3.12
C LYS A 93 -11.12 -7.00 2.44
N VAL A 94 -11.12 -6.44 1.23
CA VAL A 94 -9.90 -6.21 0.45
C VAL A 94 -8.98 -5.21 1.13
N VAL A 95 -9.51 -4.07 1.60
CA VAL A 95 -8.69 -3.02 2.23
C VAL A 95 -8.06 -3.50 3.54
N PRO A 96 -8.76 -4.17 4.46
CA PRO A 96 -8.13 -4.75 5.64
C PRO A 96 -7.02 -5.75 5.34
N ILE A 97 -7.21 -6.63 4.36
CA ILE A 97 -6.17 -7.59 3.97
C ILE A 97 -4.94 -6.86 3.43
N ASP A 98 -5.11 -5.87 2.57
CA ASP A 98 -4.00 -5.05 2.07
C ASP A 98 -3.27 -4.32 3.22
N LYS A 99 -4.02 -3.74 4.17
CA LYS A 99 -3.43 -3.04 5.32
C LYS A 99 -2.74 -3.96 6.33
N SER A 100 -3.01 -5.25 6.31
CA SER A 100 -2.25 -6.24 7.09
C SER A 100 -0.77 -6.30 6.66
N SER A 101 -0.43 -5.78 5.47
CA SER A 101 0.96 -5.60 5.01
C SER A 101 1.81 -4.82 6.01
N THR A 102 1.24 -3.85 6.72
CA THR A 102 1.96 -3.08 7.75
C THR A 102 2.42 -3.99 8.90
N VAL A 103 1.55 -4.90 9.35
CA VAL A 103 1.90 -5.89 10.38
C VAL A 103 2.98 -6.83 9.83
N MET A 104 2.81 -7.32 8.61
CA MET A 104 3.81 -8.19 7.95
C MET A 104 5.16 -7.47 7.80
N THR A 105 5.17 -6.20 7.43
CA THR A 105 6.41 -5.40 7.34
C THR A 105 7.13 -5.32 8.67
N ILE A 106 6.42 -5.06 9.76
CA ILE A 106 7.03 -4.98 11.11
C ILE A 106 7.62 -6.35 11.52
N LEU A 107 6.89 -7.44 11.26
CA LEU A 107 7.36 -8.79 11.56
C LEU A 107 8.60 -9.16 10.71
N LEU A 108 8.57 -8.86 9.41
CA LEU A 108 9.69 -9.11 8.52
C LEU A 108 10.90 -8.22 8.86
N ALA A 109 10.70 -6.96 9.21
CA ALA A 109 11.77 -6.07 9.66
C ALA A 109 12.43 -6.60 10.93
N ALA A 110 11.65 -7.07 11.90
CA ALA A 110 12.19 -7.69 13.11
C ALA A 110 13.01 -8.95 12.80
N LEU A 111 12.54 -9.78 11.86
CA LEU A 111 13.12 -11.08 11.54
C LEU A 111 14.34 -10.98 10.60
N LEU A 112 14.29 -10.10 9.58
CA LEU A 112 15.33 -9.97 8.56
C LEU A 112 16.37 -8.93 8.90
N LEU A 113 15.98 -7.83 9.55
CA LEU A 113 16.84 -6.71 9.89
C LEU A 113 17.31 -6.78 11.36
N GLY A 114 16.80 -7.74 12.16
CA GLY A 114 17.14 -7.87 13.57
C GLY A 114 16.68 -6.67 14.42
N GLU A 115 15.69 -5.92 13.94
CA GLU A 115 15.16 -4.77 14.67
C GLU A 115 14.42 -5.21 15.94
N SER A 116 14.76 -4.60 17.07
CA SER A 116 14.05 -4.84 18.33
C SER A 116 12.62 -4.29 18.25
N VAL A 117 11.62 -5.16 18.51
CA VAL A 117 10.23 -4.73 18.61
C VAL A 117 10.04 -4.00 19.95
N THR A 118 10.10 -2.69 19.93
CA THR A 118 9.84 -1.85 21.10
C THR A 118 8.39 -2.01 21.53
N LEU A 119 8.09 -1.89 22.82
CA LEU A 119 6.73 -1.97 23.37
C LEU A 119 5.74 -1.06 22.63
N THR A 120 6.17 0.16 22.27
CA THR A 120 5.37 1.13 21.50
C THR A 120 5.02 0.60 20.11
N ARG A 121 5.96 -0.06 19.42
CA ARG A 121 5.71 -0.72 18.11
C ARG A 121 4.72 -1.87 18.28
N GLY A 122 4.87 -2.67 19.34
CA GLY A 122 3.95 -3.77 19.66
C GLY A 122 2.51 -3.29 19.89
N ILE A 123 2.33 -2.22 20.66
CA ILE A 123 1.01 -1.59 20.85
C ILE A 123 0.44 -1.09 19.52
N GLY A 124 1.26 -0.47 18.67
CA GLY A 124 0.85 -0.02 17.33
C GLY A 124 0.35 -1.17 16.45
N VAL A 125 1.06 -2.31 16.44
CA VAL A 125 0.66 -3.53 15.71
C VAL A 125 -0.69 -4.03 16.20
N VAL A 126 -0.90 -4.11 17.52
CA VAL A 126 -2.18 -4.55 18.11
C VAL A 126 -3.32 -3.61 17.72
N LEU A 127 -3.09 -2.29 17.77
CA LEU A 127 -4.09 -1.29 17.37
C LEU A 127 -4.43 -1.38 15.89
N ILE A 128 -3.43 -1.57 15.01
CA ILE A 128 -3.66 -1.77 13.57
C ILE A 128 -4.44 -3.05 13.32
N ALA A 129 -4.06 -4.16 13.98
CA ALA A 129 -4.75 -5.43 13.83
C ALA A 129 -6.20 -5.33 14.33
N ALA A 130 -6.45 -4.71 15.48
CA ALA A 130 -7.78 -4.48 16.02
C ALA A 130 -8.62 -3.59 15.08
N GLY A 131 -8.07 -2.48 14.60
CA GLY A 131 -8.74 -1.58 13.65
C GLY A 131 -9.07 -2.27 12.33
N THR A 132 -8.14 -3.08 11.81
CA THR A 132 -8.33 -3.89 10.60
C THR A 132 -9.45 -4.90 10.79
N PHE A 133 -9.49 -5.57 11.95
CA PHE A 133 -10.53 -6.54 12.28
C PHE A 133 -11.92 -5.88 12.42
N LEU A 134 -11.98 -4.68 13.01
CA LEU A 134 -13.22 -3.91 13.14
C LEU A 134 -13.77 -3.42 11.79
N MET A 135 -12.92 -3.26 10.77
CA MET A 135 -13.36 -2.89 9.42
C MET A 135 -14.08 -4.02 8.70
N ILE A 136 -13.84 -5.27 9.09
CA ILE A 136 -14.49 -6.45 8.48
C ILE A 136 -15.93 -6.50 9.00
N GLU A 137 -16.83 -5.84 8.28
CA GLU A 137 -18.24 -5.84 8.62
C GLU A 137 -18.86 -7.20 8.28
N LYS A 138 -19.54 -7.83 9.27
CA LYS A 138 -20.27 -9.10 9.07
C LYS A 138 -21.56 -8.93 8.24
N ARG A 139 -21.75 -7.79 7.57
CA ARG A 139 -22.90 -7.61 6.69
C ARG A 139 -22.73 -8.46 5.43
N GLY A 140 -23.44 -9.57 5.39
CA GLY A 140 -23.64 -10.39 4.21
C GLY A 140 -24.40 -9.65 3.10
N GLY A 141 -23.79 -8.64 2.51
CA GLY A 141 -24.22 -8.12 1.22
C GLY A 141 -23.79 -9.15 0.18
N VAL A 142 -24.75 -9.74 -0.53
CA VAL A 142 -24.52 -10.64 -1.66
C VAL A 142 -23.91 -9.84 -2.81
N GLN A 143 -22.63 -9.47 -2.68
CA GLN A 143 -21.81 -9.18 -3.85
C GLN A 143 -21.36 -10.53 -4.39
N LYS A 144 -21.58 -10.75 -5.68
CA LYS A 144 -21.09 -11.92 -6.40
C LYS A 144 -19.57 -11.92 -6.24
N GLU A 145 -19.06 -12.71 -5.31
CA GLU A 145 -17.63 -12.86 -5.09
C GLU A 145 -17.09 -13.68 -6.28
N GLU A 146 -16.36 -13.03 -7.16
CA GLU A 146 -15.62 -13.75 -8.22
C GLU A 146 -14.40 -14.42 -7.60
N ASN A 147 -14.14 -15.67 -8.02
CA ASN A 147 -12.97 -16.42 -7.54
C ASN A 147 -11.67 -15.67 -7.83
N GLY A 148 -10.74 -15.65 -6.86
CA GLY A 148 -9.38 -15.15 -7.02
C GLY A 148 -9.10 -13.78 -6.40
N TRP A 149 -10.09 -13.00 -5.99
CA TRP A 149 -9.85 -11.70 -5.34
C TRP A 149 -9.06 -11.81 -4.03
N MET A 150 -9.30 -12.89 -3.27
CA MET A 150 -8.62 -13.12 -2.00
C MET A 150 -7.13 -13.36 -2.19
N LEU A 151 -6.75 -14.21 -3.16
CA LEU A 151 -5.35 -14.45 -3.51
C LEU A 151 -4.66 -13.16 -3.97
N ALA A 152 -5.35 -12.34 -4.76
CA ALA A 152 -4.83 -11.04 -5.17
C ALA A 152 -4.68 -10.08 -4.00
N ALA A 153 -5.62 -10.04 -3.05
CA ALA A 153 -5.51 -9.21 -1.85
C ALA A 153 -4.32 -9.61 -0.97
N PHE A 154 -4.09 -10.91 -0.77
CA PHE A 154 -2.90 -11.40 -0.08
C PHE A 154 -1.61 -11.10 -0.87
N GLY A 155 -1.62 -11.29 -2.19
CA GLY A 155 -0.51 -10.92 -3.06
C GLY A 155 -0.15 -9.43 -2.93
N SER A 156 -1.15 -8.56 -2.91
CA SER A 156 -0.97 -7.12 -2.66
C SER A 156 -0.26 -6.87 -1.33
N ALA A 157 -0.71 -7.51 -0.25
CA ALA A 157 -0.11 -7.34 1.08
C ALA A 157 1.35 -7.81 1.13
N ILE A 158 1.67 -8.94 0.48
CA ILE A 158 3.04 -9.46 0.42
C ILE A 158 3.95 -8.51 -0.35
N PHE A 159 3.54 -8.08 -1.55
CA PHE A 159 4.32 -7.13 -2.34
C PHE A 159 4.46 -5.76 -1.68
N ALA A 160 3.43 -5.28 -0.96
CA ALA A 160 3.51 -4.05 -0.18
C ALA A 160 4.53 -4.18 0.98
N ALA A 161 4.57 -5.30 1.66
CA ALA A 161 5.57 -5.57 2.69
C ALA A 161 7.00 -5.63 2.11
N LEU A 162 7.18 -6.29 0.96
CA LEU A 162 8.47 -6.31 0.24
C LEU A 162 8.91 -4.92 -0.18
N THR A 163 7.99 -4.09 -0.70
CA THR A 163 8.28 -2.68 -1.03
C THR A 163 8.87 -1.93 0.16
N SER A 164 8.27 -2.09 1.34
CA SER A 164 8.70 -1.39 2.55
C SER A 164 10.06 -1.87 3.09
N ILE A 165 10.48 -3.09 2.77
CA ILE A 165 11.77 -3.64 3.20
C ILE A 165 12.88 -3.31 2.20
N LEU A 166 12.55 -3.20 0.91
CA LEU A 166 13.50 -2.89 -0.16
C LEU A 166 13.76 -1.39 -0.31
N GLY A 167 12.84 -0.53 0.10
CA GLY A 167 12.94 0.95 0.04
C GLY A 167 13.42 1.53 1.32
#